data_044ce44cb89a153fb51a568ba2d2b7f8
#
_entry.id   044ce44cb89a153fb51a568ba2d2b7f8
#
_cell.length_a   1.000
_cell.length_b   1.000
_cell.length_c   1.000
_cell.angle_alpha   90.00
_cell.angle_beta   90.00
_cell.angle_gamma   90.00
#
_symmetry.space_group_name_H-M   'P 1'
#
loop_
_entity.id
_entity.type
_entity.pdbx_description
1 polymer ?
#
loop_
_entity_poly.entity_id
_entity_poly.type
_entity_poly.pdbx_seq_one_letter_code
_entity_poly.pdbx_strand_id
1 'polypeptide(L)'
;MVSKNKLYIGIALLLLAGLFFIGLFPCGIRALTGFPCASCGMTRAYKALLAGDPGLAFRMHPLFWLPPAIAVLCYFKRTLLTNKWFWIAVVTLVVAVYIARMVLLFPETEPMTYYEQNVLQTLWKGFIK
;
A
#
# COMPACT_ATOMS: atom_id res chain seq x y z
N MET A 1 -23.12 -8.10 -24.06
CA MET A 1 -22.49 -9.38 -23.67
C MET A 1 -21.08 -9.08 -23.18
N VAL A 2 -20.81 -9.27 -21.89
CA VAL A 2 -19.44 -9.19 -21.37
C VAL A 2 -18.67 -10.38 -21.90
N SER A 3 -17.61 -10.16 -22.64
CA SER A 3 -16.76 -11.26 -23.15
C SER A 3 -16.32 -12.12 -21.96
N LYS A 4 -16.41 -13.46 -22.11
CA LYS A 4 -16.02 -14.44 -21.08
C LYS A 4 -14.62 -14.14 -20.52
N ASN A 5 -13.70 -13.70 -21.38
CA ASN A 5 -12.35 -13.31 -20.98
C ASN A 5 -12.32 -12.10 -19.99
N LYS A 6 -13.19 -11.11 -20.20
CA LYS A 6 -13.31 -9.95 -19.28
C LYS A 6 -13.84 -10.37 -17.92
N LEU A 7 -14.77 -11.33 -17.89
CA LEU A 7 -15.30 -11.88 -16.65
C LEU A 7 -14.22 -12.66 -15.87
N TYR A 8 -13.44 -13.51 -16.53
CA TYR A 8 -12.33 -14.26 -15.89
C TYR A 8 -11.24 -13.31 -15.37
N ILE A 9 -10.88 -12.28 -16.14
CA ILE A 9 -9.92 -11.25 -15.70
C ILE A 9 -10.46 -10.50 -14.48
N GLY A 10 -11.73 -10.15 -14.46
CA GLY A 10 -12.37 -9.50 -13.32
C GLY A 10 -12.35 -10.36 -12.06
N ILE A 11 -12.69 -11.64 -12.18
CA ILE A 11 -12.64 -12.61 -11.07
C ILE A 11 -11.20 -12.82 -10.58
N ALA A 12 -10.24 -12.96 -11.49
CA ALA A 12 -8.84 -13.11 -11.13
C ALA A 12 -8.29 -11.88 -10.40
N LEU A 13 -8.64 -10.68 -10.84
CA LEU A 13 -8.27 -9.44 -10.17
C LEU A 13 -8.92 -9.31 -8.79
N LEU A 14 -10.18 -9.72 -8.63
CA LEU A 14 -10.87 -9.74 -7.34
C LEU A 14 -10.23 -10.75 -6.37
N LEU A 15 -9.86 -11.93 -6.85
CA LEU A 15 -9.17 -12.94 -6.06
C LEU A 15 -7.77 -12.48 -5.64
N LEU A 16 -7.00 -11.88 -6.55
CA LEU A 16 -5.70 -11.28 -6.26
C LEU A 16 -5.80 -10.15 -5.25
N ALA A 17 -6.77 -9.26 -5.42
CA ALA A 17 -7.04 -8.19 -4.46
C ALA A 17 -7.46 -8.74 -3.10
N GLY A 18 -8.28 -9.79 -3.06
CA GLY A 18 -8.67 -10.47 -1.83
C GLY A 18 -7.49 -11.10 -1.10
N LEU A 19 -6.62 -11.83 -1.82
CA LEU A 19 -5.40 -12.41 -1.27
C LEU A 19 -4.44 -11.35 -0.73
N PHE A 20 -4.29 -10.24 -1.45
CA PHE A 20 -3.52 -9.08 -1.00
C PHE A 20 -4.12 -8.44 0.25
N PHE A 21 -5.44 -8.35 0.30
CA PHE A 21 -6.19 -7.76 1.43
C PHE A 21 -6.11 -8.62 2.70
N ILE A 22 -6.09 -9.95 2.56
CA ILE A 22 -5.93 -10.89 3.68
C ILE A 22 -4.51 -10.83 4.28
N GLY A 23 -3.56 -10.21 3.56
CA GLY A 23 -2.17 -10.05 4.03
C GLY A 23 -1.34 -11.33 3.92
N LEU A 24 -1.74 -12.27 3.04
CA LEU A 24 -0.97 -13.46 2.72
C LEU A 24 0.38 -13.12 2.06
N PHE A 25 0.46 -11.97 1.39
CA PHE A 25 1.72 -11.49 0.82
C PHE A 25 2.29 -10.40 1.72
N PRO A 26 3.40 -10.66 2.41
CA PRO A 26 4.15 -9.61 3.08
C PRO A 26 4.60 -8.58 2.03
N CYS A 27 4.68 -7.31 2.42
CA CYS A 27 5.21 -6.28 1.52
C CYS A 27 6.59 -6.72 1.01
N GLY A 28 6.68 -7.00 -0.30
CA GLY A 28 7.91 -7.53 -0.90
C GLY A 28 9.11 -6.61 -0.68
N ILE A 29 8.91 -5.30 -0.70
CA ILE A 29 9.96 -4.32 -0.42
C ILE A 29 10.43 -4.45 1.03
N ARG A 30 9.53 -4.57 1.99
CA ARG A 30 9.88 -4.74 3.40
C ARG A 30 10.55 -6.09 3.67
N ALA A 31 10.07 -7.16 3.05
CA ALA A 31 10.68 -8.48 3.18
C ALA A 31 12.10 -8.53 2.59
N LEU A 32 12.33 -7.80 1.49
CA LEU A 32 13.62 -7.79 0.80
C LEU A 32 14.64 -6.86 1.50
N THR A 33 14.26 -5.63 1.77
CA THR A 33 15.15 -4.55 2.23
C THR A 33 15.10 -4.29 3.74
N GLY A 34 14.04 -4.73 4.42
CA GLY A 34 13.76 -4.38 5.81
C GLY A 34 13.08 -3.02 6.00
N PHE A 35 13.09 -2.16 4.99
CA PHE A 35 12.50 -0.81 5.07
C PHE A 35 11.00 -0.82 4.73
N PRO A 36 10.18 -0.04 5.44
CA PRO A 36 8.78 0.10 5.11
C PRO A 36 8.60 0.83 3.77
N CYS A 37 7.69 0.33 2.92
CA CYS A 37 7.32 1.00 1.68
C CYS A 37 6.25 2.08 1.89
N ALA A 38 5.99 2.89 0.85
CA ALA A 38 4.99 3.97 0.90
C ALA A 38 3.56 3.47 1.19
N SER A 39 3.24 2.22 0.89
CA SER A 39 1.94 1.59 1.17
C SER A 39 1.92 0.78 2.48
N CYS A 40 3.02 0.76 3.25
CA CYS A 40 3.06 0.05 4.52
C CYS A 40 2.00 0.57 5.50
N GLY A 41 1.19 -0.35 6.04
CA GLY A 41 0.07 -0.03 6.91
C GLY A 41 -1.27 0.14 6.20
N MET A 42 -1.33 0.22 4.86
CA MET A 42 -2.56 0.37 4.09
C MET A 42 -3.56 -0.77 4.37
N THR A 43 -3.12 -2.02 4.30
CA THR A 43 -3.96 -3.19 4.59
C THR A 43 -4.45 -3.19 6.03
N ARG A 44 -3.60 -2.79 6.99
CA ARG A 44 -3.98 -2.68 8.40
C ARG A 44 -4.99 -1.55 8.61
N ALA A 45 -4.83 -0.43 7.89
CA ALA A 45 -5.78 0.68 7.92
C ALA A 45 -7.17 0.25 7.43
N TYR A 46 -7.25 -0.50 6.33
CA TYR A 46 -8.52 -1.05 5.85
C TYR A 46 -9.14 -2.06 6.82
N LYS A 47 -8.32 -2.93 7.43
CA LYS A 47 -8.82 -3.86 8.47
C LYS A 47 -9.36 -3.11 9.68
N ALA A 48 -8.69 -2.06 10.14
CA ALA A 48 -9.16 -1.20 11.23
C ALA A 48 -10.46 -0.49 10.88
N LEU A 49 -10.58 0.01 9.65
CA LEU A 49 -11.81 0.63 9.16
C LEU A 49 -12.99 -0.34 9.15
N LEU A 50 -12.77 -1.58 8.70
CA LEU A 50 -13.79 -2.64 8.70
C LEU A 50 -14.16 -3.09 10.12
N ALA A 51 -13.23 -2.99 11.07
CA ALA A 51 -13.48 -3.23 12.49
C ALA A 51 -14.22 -2.07 13.19
N GLY A 52 -14.50 -0.98 12.47
CA GLY A 52 -15.23 0.18 13.00
C GLY A 52 -14.36 1.19 13.74
N ASP A 53 -13.04 1.12 13.59
CA ASP A 53 -12.10 2.08 14.19
C ASP A 53 -11.38 2.95 13.11
N PRO A 54 -12.02 4.06 12.70
CA PRO A 54 -11.41 4.98 11.75
C PRO A 54 -10.18 5.71 12.32
N GLY A 55 -10.11 5.92 13.64
CA GLY A 55 -8.97 6.54 14.29
C GLY A 55 -7.71 5.71 14.14
N LEU A 56 -7.82 4.41 14.37
CA LEU A 56 -6.73 3.46 14.13
C LEU A 56 -6.36 3.39 12.64
N ALA A 57 -7.36 3.44 11.74
CA ALA A 57 -7.11 3.44 10.30
C ALA A 57 -6.24 4.63 9.86
N PHE A 58 -6.53 5.85 10.35
CA PHE A 58 -5.71 7.04 10.08
C PHE A 58 -4.30 6.93 10.68
N ARG A 59 -4.16 6.37 11.88
CA ARG A 59 -2.84 6.15 12.49
C ARG A 59 -2.01 5.15 11.70
N MET A 60 -2.63 4.08 11.19
CA MET A 60 -1.93 3.08 10.39
C MET A 60 -1.52 3.63 9.01
N HIS A 61 -2.42 4.36 8.33
CA HIS A 61 -2.08 4.98 7.04
C HIS A 61 -2.97 6.19 6.73
N PRO A 62 -2.48 7.43 6.84
CA PRO A 62 -3.30 8.63 6.66
C PRO A 62 -3.90 8.76 5.25
N LEU A 63 -3.32 8.13 4.23
CA LEU A 63 -3.80 8.15 2.86
C LEU A 63 -4.64 6.91 2.46
N PHE A 64 -5.17 6.14 3.42
CA PHE A 64 -5.96 4.94 3.11
C PHE A 64 -7.22 5.26 2.29
N TRP A 65 -7.76 6.46 2.41
CA TRP A 65 -8.94 6.94 1.65
C TRP A 65 -8.60 7.38 0.21
N LEU A 66 -7.32 7.63 -0.10
CA LEU A 66 -6.88 8.15 -1.39
C LEU A 66 -7.18 7.19 -2.57
N PRO A 67 -6.88 5.87 -2.50
CA PRO A 67 -7.20 4.95 -3.58
C PRO A 67 -8.69 4.90 -3.95
N PRO A 68 -9.64 4.74 -3.00
CA PRO A 68 -11.06 4.77 -3.34
C PRO A 68 -11.51 6.15 -3.84
N ALA A 69 -10.99 7.23 -3.30
CA ALA A 69 -11.29 8.58 -3.79
C ALA A 69 -10.83 8.78 -5.24
N ILE A 70 -9.63 8.35 -5.59
CA ILE A 70 -9.13 8.39 -6.97
C ILE A 70 -10.01 7.52 -7.88
N ALA A 71 -10.38 6.32 -7.46
CA ALA A 71 -11.25 5.44 -8.23
C ALA A 71 -12.60 6.10 -8.55
N VAL A 72 -13.24 6.72 -7.57
CA VAL A 72 -14.50 7.46 -7.75
C VAL A 72 -14.31 8.66 -8.66
N LEU A 73 -13.28 9.47 -8.44
CA LEU A 73 -12.99 10.64 -9.30
C LEU A 73 -12.73 10.23 -10.75
N CYS A 74 -11.96 9.18 -10.97
CA CYS A 74 -11.66 8.67 -12.30
C CYS A 74 -12.89 8.04 -12.98
N TYR A 75 -13.81 7.47 -12.20
CA TYR A 75 -15.09 6.96 -12.72
C TYR A 75 -15.95 8.10 -13.28
N PHE A 76 -16.09 9.21 -12.53
CA PHE A 76 -16.88 10.36 -12.96
C PHE A 76 -16.18 11.26 -13.98
N LYS A 77 -14.86 11.39 -13.89
CA LYS A 77 -14.05 12.27 -14.76
C LYS A 77 -12.91 11.49 -15.39
N ARG A 78 -13.19 10.74 -16.44
CA ARG A 78 -12.19 9.95 -17.19
C ARG A 78 -11.01 10.77 -17.72
N THR A 79 -11.19 12.07 -17.93
CA THR A 79 -10.13 13.02 -18.34
C THR A 79 -8.99 13.10 -17.30
N LEU A 80 -9.25 12.78 -16.04
CA LEU A 80 -8.21 12.77 -15.00
C LEU A 80 -7.19 11.64 -15.20
N LEU A 81 -7.61 10.52 -15.79
CA LEU A 81 -6.72 9.38 -16.10
C LEU A 81 -5.60 9.75 -17.08
N THR A 82 -5.87 10.68 -17.99
CA THR A 82 -4.90 11.13 -19.01
C THR A 82 -4.16 12.41 -18.61
N ASN A 83 -4.58 13.04 -17.51
CA ASN A 83 -3.98 14.30 -17.07
C ASN A 83 -2.69 14.04 -16.29
N LYS A 84 -1.54 14.33 -16.89
CA LYS A 84 -0.23 14.17 -16.26
C LYS A 84 -0.06 14.98 -14.97
N TRP A 85 -0.62 16.18 -14.91
CA TRP A 85 -0.52 17.07 -13.73
C TRP A 85 -1.26 16.49 -12.53
N PHE A 86 -2.39 15.83 -12.75
CA PHE A 86 -3.12 15.13 -11.70
C PHE A 86 -2.26 14.01 -11.09
N TRP A 87 -1.62 13.20 -11.92
CA TRP A 87 -0.76 12.11 -11.44
C TRP A 87 0.50 12.61 -10.75
N ILE A 88 1.09 13.71 -11.24
CA ILE A 88 2.23 14.35 -10.57
C ILE A 88 1.82 14.81 -9.17
N ALA A 89 0.68 15.46 -9.03
CA ALA A 89 0.17 15.91 -7.72
C ALA A 89 -0.08 14.73 -6.77
N VAL A 90 -0.69 13.64 -7.25
CA VAL A 90 -0.92 12.41 -6.46
C VAL A 90 0.39 11.79 -5.99
N VAL A 91 1.36 11.61 -6.91
CA VAL A 91 2.67 11.04 -6.57
C VAL A 91 3.40 11.94 -5.58
N THR A 92 3.41 13.24 -5.78
CA THR A 92 4.05 14.20 -4.86
C THR A 92 3.44 14.13 -3.47
N LEU A 93 2.11 14.03 -3.37
CA LEU A 93 1.41 13.88 -2.09
C LEU A 93 1.81 12.57 -1.39
N VAL A 94 1.82 11.46 -2.11
CA VAL A 94 2.20 10.14 -1.56
C VAL A 94 3.65 10.17 -1.06
N VAL A 95 4.57 10.74 -1.84
CA VAL A 95 6.00 10.85 -1.48
C VAL A 95 6.17 11.77 -0.27
N ALA A 96 5.51 12.91 -0.24
CA ALA A 96 5.59 13.85 0.89
C ALA A 96 5.10 13.20 2.20
N VAL A 97 3.96 12.50 2.16
CA VAL A 97 3.46 11.78 3.34
C VAL A 97 4.38 10.62 3.71
N TYR A 98 4.96 9.91 2.75
CA TYR A 98 5.93 8.86 3.03
C TYR A 98 7.17 9.39 3.75
N ILE A 99 7.75 10.48 3.27
CA ILE A 99 8.92 11.13 3.90
C ILE A 99 8.56 11.59 5.31
N ALA A 100 7.43 12.28 5.48
CA ALA A 100 6.97 12.73 6.80
C ALA A 100 6.83 11.56 7.78
N ARG A 101 6.25 10.44 7.34
CA ARG A 101 6.10 9.24 8.17
C ARG A 101 7.44 8.58 8.48
N MET A 102 8.37 8.55 7.53
CA MET A 102 9.71 8.04 7.77
C MET A 102 10.44 8.88 8.84
N VAL A 103 10.32 10.20 8.80
CA VAL A 103 10.97 11.09 9.77
C VAL A 103 10.32 11.00 11.15
N LEU A 104 8.98 10.88 11.21
CA LEU A 104 8.23 10.96 12.47
C LEU A 104 8.03 9.61 13.17
N LEU A 105 7.96 8.51 12.42
CA LEU A 105 7.53 7.20 12.93
C LEU A 105 8.62 6.11 12.84
N PHE A 106 9.61 6.26 11.98
CA PHE A 106 10.67 5.28 11.83
C PHE A 106 11.78 5.52 12.89
N PRO A 107 12.41 4.47 13.47
CA PRO A 107 12.14 3.04 13.29
C PRO A 107 11.19 2.41 14.33
N GLU A 108 10.70 3.18 15.31
CA GLU A 108 10.15 2.67 16.56
C GLU A 108 8.63 2.42 16.54
N THR A 109 7.90 3.14 15.66
CA THR A 109 6.42 3.15 15.71
C THR A 109 5.80 2.37 14.55
N GLU A 110 4.90 1.42 14.84
CA GLU A 110 4.11 0.76 13.80
C GLU A 110 3.26 1.77 13.00
N PRO A 111 3.13 1.58 11.68
CA PRO A 111 3.61 0.49 10.83
C PRO A 111 5.01 0.70 10.23
N MET A 112 5.75 1.76 10.63
CA MET A 112 7.05 2.15 10.09
C MET A 112 8.23 1.55 10.86
N THR A 113 8.12 0.29 11.30
CA THR A 113 9.20 -0.44 11.99
C THR A 113 10.13 -1.13 11.00
N TYR A 114 11.42 -1.18 11.36
CA TYR A 114 12.40 -1.96 10.61
C TYR A 114 12.14 -3.48 10.77
N TYR A 115 12.29 -4.22 9.69
CA TYR A 115 12.12 -5.68 9.68
C TYR A 115 13.48 -6.37 9.67
N GLU A 116 13.90 -6.90 10.82
CA GLU A 116 15.23 -7.49 11.00
C GLU A 116 15.44 -8.81 10.26
N GLN A 117 14.35 -9.53 9.97
CA GLN A 117 14.40 -10.82 9.24
C GLN A 117 14.28 -10.61 7.72
N ASN A 118 14.90 -9.56 7.17
CA ASN A 118 14.89 -9.32 5.74
C ASN A 118 15.88 -10.21 5.00
N VAL A 119 15.62 -10.44 3.71
CA VAL A 119 16.43 -11.33 2.87
C VAL A 119 17.86 -10.82 2.73
N LEU A 120 18.05 -9.51 2.59
CA LEU A 120 19.38 -8.90 2.48
C LEU A 120 20.23 -9.15 3.71
N GLN A 121 19.66 -8.99 4.91
CA GLN A 121 20.38 -9.23 6.16
C GLN A 121 20.67 -10.72 6.38
N THR A 122 19.77 -11.59 5.97
CA THR A 122 19.96 -13.04 6.04
C THR A 122 21.08 -13.49 5.11
N LEU A 123 21.11 -12.98 3.89
CA LEU A 123 22.20 -13.23 2.93
C LEU A 123 23.53 -12.67 3.43
N TRP A 124 23.53 -11.45 3.95
CA TRP A 124 24.75 -10.82 4.51
C TRP A 124 25.33 -11.62 5.67
N LYS A 125 24.50 -12.06 6.62
CA LYS A 125 24.92 -12.93 7.73
C LYS A 125 25.41 -14.29 7.25
N GLY A 126 24.87 -14.82 6.17
CA GLY A 126 25.34 -16.06 5.54
C GLY A 126 26.68 -15.93 4.82
N PHE A 127 27.01 -14.73 4.33
CA PHE A 127 28.26 -14.47 3.60
C PHE A 127 29.46 -14.22 4.53
N ILE A 128 29.21 -13.79 5.77
CA ILE A 128 30.26 -13.46 6.77
C ILE A 128 30.62 -14.69 7.64
N LYS A 129 29.90 -15.80 7.50
CA LYS A 129 30.12 -17.04 8.24
C LYS A 129 30.93 -18.05 7.45
#